data_811a26e15d187b92f614b4f83dad6256
#
_entry.id   811a26e15d187b92f614b4f83dad6256
#
_cell.length_a   1.000
_cell.length_b   1.000
_cell.length_c   1.000
_cell.angle_alpha   90.00
_cell.angle_beta   90.00
_cell.angle_gamma   90.00
#
_symmetry.space_group_name_H-M   'P 1'
#
loop_
_entity.id
_entity.type
_entity.pdbx_description
1 polymer ?
#
loop_
_entity_poly.entity_id
_entity_poly.type
_entity_poly.pdbx_seq_one_letter_code
_entity_poly.pdbx_strand_id
1 'polypeptide(L)' 'MKISIELENQIKSLLKENKIVEAVALVQKELQLGLKVSKDIVDQYRS' A
#
# COMPACT_ATOMS: atom_id res chain seq x y z
N MET A 1 -9.38 -10.74 -3.02
CA MET A 1 -8.83 -9.52 -3.63
C MET A 1 -7.39 -9.76 -4.02
N LYS A 2 -7.03 -9.40 -5.24
CA LYS A 2 -5.67 -9.61 -5.73
C LYS A 2 -4.98 -8.27 -5.95
N ILE A 3 -3.79 -8.15 -5.39
CA ILE A 3 -2.94 -6.98 -5.63
C ILE A 3 -2.01 -7.33 -6.78
N SER A 4 -1.97 -6.49 -7.80
CA SER A 4 -1.11 -6.73 -8.94
C SER A 4 0.36 -6.63 -8.52
N ILE A 5 1.23 -7.27 -9.31
CA ILE A 5 2.67 -7.21 -9.04
C ILE A 5 3.17 -5.77 -9.13
N GLU A 6 2.63 -5.00 -10.07
CA GLU A 6 3.01 -3.59 -10.20
C GLU A 6 2.67 -2.80 -8.95
N LEU A 7 1.45 -2.98 -8.45
CA LEU A 7 1.03 -2.27 -7.25
C LEU A 7 1.88 -2.69 -6.06
N GLU A 8 2.12 -3.97 -5.93
CA GLU A 8 2.96 -4.49 -4.85
C GLU A 8 4.35 -3.87 -4.89
N ASN A 9 4.94 -3.81 -6.07
CA ASN A 9 6.28 -3.23 -6.22
C ASN A 9 6.28 -1.74 -5.86
N GLN A 10 5.22 -1.02 -6.23
CA GLN A 10 5.10 0.39 -5.89
C GLN A 10 4.99 0.59 -4.38
N ILE A 11 4.21 -0.27 -3.72
CA ILE A 11 4.07 -0.20 -2.26
C ILE A 11 5.43 -0.44 -1.61
N LYS A 12 6.13 -1.47 -2.03
CA LYS A 12 7.43 -1.80 -1.45
C LYS A 12 8.44 -0.68 -1.67
N SER A 13 8.42 -0.08 -2.84
CA SER A 13 9.31 1.05 -3.16
C SER A 13 9.06 2.23 -2.23
N LEU A 14 7.80 2.57 -2.05
CA LEU A 14 7.45 3.69 -1.18
C LEU A 14 7.84 3.42 0.26
N LEU A 15 7.64 2.19 0.72
CA LEU A 15 8.01 1.83 2.09
C LEU A 15 9.52 1.85 2.27
N LYS A 16 10.26 1.45 1.26
CA LYS A 16 11.72 1.49 1.31
C LYS A 16 12.22 2.91 1.47
N GLU A 17 11.50 3.87 0.88
CA GLU A 17 11.84 5.29 0.99
C GLU A 17 11.18 5.94 2.20
N ASN A 18 10.58 5.13 3.06
CA ASN A 18 9.91 5.61 4.26
C ASN A 18 8.72 6.53 3.95
N LYS A 19 8.06 6.30 2.82
CA LYS A 19 6.91 7.09 2.41
C LYS A 19 5.63 6.32 2.72
N ILE A 20 5.38 6.11 3.99
CA ILE A 20 4.30 5.24 4.44
C ILE A 20 2.93 5.81 4.10
N VAL A 21 2.73 7.11 4.34
CA VAL A 21 1.45 7.75 4.05
C VAL A 21 1.14 7.68 2.56
N GLU A 22 2.14 7.85 1.73
CA GLU A 22 1.95 7.76 0.28
C GLU A 22 1.58 6.34 -0.14
N ALA A 23 2.18 5.34 0.50
CA ALA A 23 1.84 3.95 0.21
C ALA A 23 0.39 3.65 0.57
N VAL A 24 -0.06 4.15 1.71
CA VAL A 24 -1.45 3.98 2.13
C VAL A 24 -2.40 4.66 1.14
N ALA A 25 -2.08 5.87 0.74
CA ALA A 25 -2.91 6.61 -0.21
C ALA A 25 -2.97 5.89 -1.56
N LEU A 26 -1.85 5.31 -1.98
CA LEU A 26 -1.82 4.56 -3.23
C LEU A 26 -2.74 3.34 -3.17
N VAL A 27 -2.67 2.57 -2.09
CA VAL A 27 -3.52 1.41 -1.93
C VAL A 27 -4.98 1.82 -1.89
N GLN A 28 -5.29 2.87 -1.15
CA GLN A 28 -6.66 3.35 -1.03
C GLN A 28 -7.22 3.74 -2.40
N LYS A 29 -6.41 4.40 -3.21
CA LYS A 29 -6.83 4.85 -4.53
C LYS A 29 -6.98 3.68 -5.50
N GLU A 30 -5.98 2.80 -5.54
CA GLU A 30 -5.96 1.72 -6.53
C GLU A 30 -7.00 0.64 -6.25
N LEU A 31 -7.20 0.31 -4.98
CA LEU A 31 -8.14 -0.74 -4.60
C LEU A 31 -9.47 -0.18 -4.14
N GLN A 32 -9.60 1.13 -4.05
CA GLN A 32 -10.83 1.81 -3.62
C GLN A 32 -11.32 1.27 -2.27
N LEU A 33 -10.39 1.12 -1.36
CA LEU A 33 -10.68 0.63 -0.02
C LEU A 33 -10.70 1.78 0.98
N GLY A 34 -11.30 1.51 2.14
CA GLY A 34 -11.26 2.48 3.22
C GLY A 34 -9.85 2.66 3.76
N LEU A 35 -9.66 3.75 4.51
CA LEU A 35 -8.35 4.08 5.04
C LEU A 35 -7.82 2.98 5.96
N LYS A 36 -8.67 2.45 6.81
CA LYS A 36 -8.25 1.43 7.77
C LYS A 36 -7.73 0.17 7.07
N VAL A 37 -8.48 -0.31 6.07
CA VAL A 37 -8.08 -1.51 5.35
C VAL A 37 -6.81 -1.26 4.57
N SER A 38 -6.69 -0.09 3.93
CA SER A 38 -5.49 0.26 3.18
C SER A 38 -4.27 0.30 4.09
N LYS A 39 -4.42 0.86 5.28
CA LYS A 39 -3.34 0.92 6.25
C LYS A 39 -2.93 -0.49 6.69
N ASP A 40 -3.90 -1.36 6.92
CA ASP A 40 -3.62 -2.73 7.32
C ASP A 40 -2.80 -3.45 6.26
N ILE A 41 -3.15 -3.25 4.99
CA ILE A 41 -2.43 -3.87 3.89
C ILE A 41 -0.99 -3.38 3.87
N VAL A 42 -0.79 -2.07 3.99
CA VAL A 42 0.55 -1.49 3.99
C VAL A 42 1.36 -2.00 5.18
N ASP A 43 0.72 -2.12 6.34
CA ASP A 43 1.39 -2.62 7.53
C ASP A 43 1.94 -4.04 7.33
N GLN A 44 1.23 -4.85 6.58
CA GLN A 44 1.70 -6.20 6.29
C GLN A 44 3.00 -6.19 5.49
N TYR A 45 3.14 -5.22 4.60
CA TYR A 45 4.37 -5.10 3.81
C TYR A 45 5.52 -4.50 4.61
N ARG A 46 5.20 -3.78 5.67
CA ARG A 46 6.24 -3.16 6.50
C ARG A 46 6.90 -4.14 7.46
N SER A 47 6.21 -5.18 7.80
CA SER A 47 6.68 -6.14 8.81
C SER A 47 7.96 -6.87 8.45
#